data_13ed9899e571c9db93bbec6ce7b0d3fc
#
_entry.id   13ed9899e571c9db93bbec6ce7b0d3fc
#
_cell.length_a   1.000
_cell.length_b   1.000
_cell.length_c   1.000
_cell.angle_alpha   90.00
_cell.angle_beta   90.00
_cell.angle_gamma   90.00
#
_symmetry.space_group_name_H-M   'P 1'
#
loop_
_entity.id
_entity.type
_entity.pdbx_description
1 polymer ?
#
loop_
_entity_poly.entity_id
_entity_poly.type
_entity_poly.pdbx_seq_one_letter_code
_entity_poly.pdbx_strand_id
1 'polypeptide(L)'
;IYQPNRDELVFAMRTFNGNKKLLLSARANSPRVHFCSHTPENPPSPPMFCMLLRKRIGGGKLVAVRQQECDRVLFLDFECVNELGDTVLITVVCEIMGMYSNIIIVDSNGVIIDSLKRVDLTMSSRRLVLPNIKYELPEAQDKLSILDHSAEEIAEKTVDFDGEMTLNKALLKAIQGVSPLVCRELEYQVGDGTTTHMDRAHY
;
A
#
# COMPACT_ATOMS: atom_id res chain seq x y z
N ILE A 1 4.70 16.32 11.93
CA ILE A 1 4.64 14.84 11.86
C ILE A 1 4.56 14.33 13.29
N TYR A 2 3.67 13.37 13.51
CA TYR A 2 3.41 12.75 14.81
C TYR A 2 3.34 11.24 14.64
N GLN A 3 3.67 10.49 15.70
CA GLN A 3 3.54 9.04 15.76
C GLN A 3 2.82 8.68 17.07
N PRO A 4 1.46 8.69 17.07
CA PRO A 4 0.67 8.49 18.28
C PRO A 4 0.82 7.07 18.86
N ASN A 5 1.13 6.09 18.02
CA ASN A 5 1.40 4.71 18.45
C ASN A 5 2.42 4.05 17.50
N ARG A 6 2.77 2.78 17.80
CA ARG A 6 3.83 2.04 17.10
C ARG A 6 3.62 1.96 15.58
N ASP A 7 2.36 1.81 15.14
CA ASP A 7 2.04 1.46 13.75
C ASP A 7 1.33 2.59 12.99
N GLU A 8 1.26 3.80 13.54
CA GLU A 8 0.54 4.91 12.92
C GLU A 8 1.35 6.21 12.93
N LEU A 9 1.29 6.92 11.82
CA LEU A 9 1.85 8.26 11.64
C LEU A 9 0.74 9.24 11.28
N VAL A 10 0.89 10.49 11.70
CA VAL A 10 0.00 11.59 11.32
C VAL A 10 0.84 12.73 10.76
N PHE A 11 0.57 13.09 9.51
CA PHE A 11 1.17 14.24 8.86
C PHE A 11 0.21 15.42 8.94
N ALA A 12 0.59 16.46 9.69
CA ALA A 12 -0.11 17.74 9.66
C ALA A 12 0.34 18.49 8.40
N MET A 13 -0.56 18.66 7.46
CA MET A 13 -0.31 19.26 6.16
C MET A 13 -1.03 20.60 6.05
N ARG A 14 -0.32 21.60 5.56
CA ARG A 14 -0.90 22.91 5.23
C ARG A 14 -1.37 22.88 3.77
N THR A 15 -2.64 23.19 3.54
CA THR A 15 -3.23 23.24 2.20
C THR A 15 -3.91 24.60 1.97
N PHE A 16 -4.29 24.90 0.73
CA PHE A 16 -5.06 26.11 0.41
C PHE A 16 -6.37 26.20 1.19
N ASN A 17 -6.99 25.05 1.48
CA ASN A 17 -8.26 24.94 2.19
C ASN A 17 -8.07 24.71 3.70
N GLY A 18 -6.94 25.17 4.27
CA GLY A 18 -6.63 25.03 5.69
C GLY A 18 -5.76 23.80 6.01
N ASN A 19 -5.62 23.54 7.29
CA ASN A 19 -4.79 22.43 7.77
C ASN A 19 -5.54 21.11 7.66
N LYS A 20 -4.87 20.09 7.16
CA LYS A 20 -5.36 18.70 7.07
C LYS A 20 -4.44 17.77 7.83
N LYS A 21 -4.98 16.71 8.39
CA LYS A 21 -4.21 15.64 9.02
C LYS A 21 -4.34 14.38 8.17
N LEU A 22 -3.22 13.91 7.64
CA LEU A 22 -3.14 12.65 6.89
C LEU A 22 -2.66 11.55 7.84
N LEU A 23 -3.51 10.54 8.06
CA LEU A 23 -3.16 9.36 8.82
C LEU A 23 -2.59 8.30 7.89
N LEU A 24 -1.42 7.77 8.25
CA LEU A 24 -0.79 6.61 7.64
C LEU A 24 -0.78 5.50 8.68
N SER A 25 -1.54 4.44 8.46
CA SER A 25 -1.66 3.30 9.39
C SER A 25 -1.12 2.02 8.76
N ALA A 26 -0.11 1.43 9.40
CA ALA A 26 0.43 0.12 9.10
C ALA A 26 -0.04 -0.97 10.09
N ARG A 27 -1.18 -0.74 10.75
CA ARG A 27 -1.79 -1.74 11.65
C ARG A 27 -2.24 -2.96 10.86
N ALA A 28 -1.91 -4.15 11.35
CA ALA A 28 -2.25 -5.41 10.68
C ALA A 28 -3.74 -5.56 10.37
N ASN A 29 -4.60 -5.16 11.31
CA ASN A 29 -6.06 -5.35 11.20
C ASN A 29 -6.78 -4.19 10.49
N SER A 30 -6.14 -3.02 10.34
CA SER A 30 -6.78 -1.83 9.77
C SER A 30 -5.75 -0.91 9.08
N PRO A 31 -4.97 -1.44 8.11
CA PRO A 31 -4.01 -0.63 7.38
C PRO A 31 -4.77 0.32 6.45
N ARG A 32 -4.37 1.60 6.45
CA ARG A 32 -5.07 2.62 5.65
C ARG A 32 -4.28 3.91 5.56
N VAL A 33 -4.60 4.69 4.54
CA VAL A 33 -4.15 6.08 4.39
C VAL A 33 -5.38 6.94 4.12
N HIS A 34 -5.64 7.92 4.96
CA HIS A 34 -6.76 8.84 4.78
C HIS A 34 -6.63 10.12 5.59
N PHE A 35 -7.39 11.15 5.23
CA PHE A 35 -7.53 12.33 6.05
C PHE A 35 -8.38 12.05 7.30
N CYS A 36 -7.98 12.61 8.44
CA CYS A 36 -8.70 12.46 9.69
C CYS A 36 -8.84 13.81 10.42
N SER A 37 -9.91 13.95 11.20
CA SER A 37 -10.14 15.11 12.08
C SER A 37 -9.64 14.86 13.49
N HIS A 38 -9.76 13.62 13.96
CA HIS A 38 -9.33 13.20 15.28
C HIS A 38 -8.10 12.31 15.21
N THR A 39 -7.16 12.53 16.11
CA THR A 39 -5.96 11.71 16.24
C THR A 39 -5.80 11.27 17.69
N PRO A 40 -5.28 10.07 17.94
CA PRO A 40 -4.91 9.65 19.30
C PRO A 40 -3.90 10.61 19.92
N GLU A 41 -3.81 10.60 21.23
CA GLU A 41 -2.80 11.35 21.97
C GLU A 41 -1.40 10.90 21.59
N ASN A 42 -0.49 11.86 21.52
CA ASN A 42 0.91 11.57 21.23
C ASN A 42 1.63 11.11 22.51
N PRO A 43 2.61 10.20 22.41
CA PRO A 43 3.45 9.85 23.53
C PRO A 43 4.25 11.09 24.00
N PRO A 44 4.69 11.13 25.26
CA PRO A 44 5.48 12.25 25.81
C PRO A 44 6.77 12.49 25.03
N SER A 45 7.36 11.43 24.47
CA SER A 45 8.57 11.50 23.64
C SER A 45 8.27 10.86 22.27
N PRO A 46 8.59 11.55 21.17
CA PRO A 46 8.37 11.02 19.83
C PRO A 46 9.32 9.85 19.55
N PRO A 47 8.82 8.75 18.93
CA PRO A 47 9.67 7.64 18.53
C PRO A 47 10.74 8.04 17.50
N MET A 48 11.81 7.24 17.41
CA MET A 48 12.97 7.49 16.54
C MET A 48 12.58 7.68 15.07
N PHE A 49 11.65 6.86 14.55
CA PHE A 49 11.20 6.97 13.17
C PHE A 49 10.45 8.28 12.92
N CYS A 50 9.63 8.74 13.87
CA CYS A 50 8.99 10.05 13.81
C CYS A 50 10.01 11.20 13.76
N MET A 51 11.05 11.12 14.58
CA MET A 51 12.13 12.11 14.60
C MET A 51 12.89 12.15 13.27
N LEU A 52 13.17 10.98 12.70
CA LEU A 52 13.79 10.85 11.39
C LEU A 52 12.93 11.49 10.29
N LEU A 53 11.63 11.20 10.26
CA LEU A 53 10.70 11.80 9.31
C LEU A 53 10.65 13.33 9.45
N ARG A 54 10.59 13.85 10.69
CA ARG A 54 10.65 15.30 10.94
C ARG A 54 11.92 15.93 10.38
N LYS A 55 13.07 15.28 10.57
CA LYS A 55 14.36 15.74 10.07
C LYS A 55 14.42 15.72 8.54
N ARG A 56 13.88 14.69 7.89
CA ARG A 56 14.04 14.46 6.45
C ARG A 56 12.99 15.18 5.59
N ILE A 57 11.74 15.18 6.04
CA ILE A 57 10.61 15.72 5.26
C ILE A 57 9.81 16.80 6.00
N GLY A 58 10.22 17.16 7.24
CA GLY A 58 9.59 18.26 7.97
C GLY A 58 9.77 19.59 7.23
N GLY A 59 8.64 20.30 6.97
CA GLY A 59 8.63 21.52 6.15
C GLY A 59 8.70 21.27 4.65
N GLY A 60 8.85 20.03 4.20
CA GLY A 60 8.83 19.66 2.79
C GLY A 60 7.45 19.81 2.15
N LYS A 61 7.42 19.94 0.83
CA LYS A 61 6.21 20.09 0.03
C LYS A 61 5.85 18.77 -0.62
N LEU A 62 4.62 18.26 -0.38
CA LEU A 62 4.10 17.12 -1.12
C LEU A 62 3.86 17.55 -2.58
N VAL A 63 4.59 16.96 -3.52
CA VAL A 63 4.56 17.32 -4.95
C VAL A 63 3.84 16.27 -5.80
N ALA A 64 3.81 15.01 -5.37
CA ALA A 64 3.08 13.97 -6.07
C ALA A 64 2.54 12.90 -5.11
N VAL A 65 1.43 12.29 -5.51
CA VAL A 65 0.88 11.07 -4.92
C VAL A 65 0.71 10.08 -6.05
N ARG A 66 1.32 8.91 -5.93
CA ARG A 66 1.28 7.85 -6.95
C ARG A 66 0.83 6.55 -6.31
N GLN A 67 0.17 5.71 -7.05
CA GLN A 67 -0.18 4.34 -6.66
C GLN A 67 0.44 3.36 -7.66
N GLN A 68 0.88 2.21 -7.15
CA GLN A 68 1.38 1.14 -8.02
C GLN A 68 0.19 0.39 -8.63
N GLU A 69 -0.19 0.76 -9.86
CA GLU A 69 -1.31 0.15 -10.59
C GLU A 69 -2.56 -0.08 -9.71
N CYS A 70 -3.10 -1.29 -9.70
CA CYS A 70 -4.18 -1.72 -8.80
C CYS A 70 -3.68 -2.27 -7.46
N ASP A 71 -2.37 -2.17 -7.16
CA ASP A 71 -1.81 -2.63 -5.89
C ASP A 71 -2.00 -1.59 -4.78
N ARG A 72 -1.90 -2.04 -3.55
CA ARG A 72 -2.07 -1.21 -2.34
C ARG A 72 -0.74 -0.63 -1.86
N VAL A 73 0.04 -0.08 -2.80
CA VAL A 73 1.29 0.64 -2.54
C VAL A 73 1.14 2.08 -3.01
N LEU A 74 1.23 3.01 -2.08
CA LEU A 74 1.17 4.45 -2.33
C LEU A 74 2.55 5.08 -2.15
N PHE A 75 2.90 6.00 -3.02
CA PHE A 75 4.09 6.82 -2.95
C PHE A 75 3.69 8.27 -2.74
N LEU A 76 4.21 8.87 -1.67
CA LEU A 76 4.05 10.28 -1.35
C LEU A 76 5.40 10.95 -1.58
N ASP A 77 5.53 11.71 -2.66
CA ASP A 77 6.78 12.36 -3.05
C ASP A 77 6.84 13.77 -2.45
N PHE A 78 7.88 13.99 -1.64
CA PHE A 78 8.14 15.26 -0.97
C PHE A 78 9.38 15.94 -1.54
N GLU A 79 9.23 17.19 -1.97
CA GLU A 79 10.33 18.08 -2.26
C GLU A 79 10.79 18.72 -0.94
N CYS A 80 12.05 18.51 -0.60
CA CYS A 80 12.65 18.92 0.68
C CYS A 80 13.96 19.64 0.43
N VAL A 81 14.42 20.41 1.43
CA VAL A 81 15.76 20.99 1.43
C VAL A 81 16.63 20.18 2.38
N ASN A 82 17.78 19.70 1.92
CA ASN A 82 18.73 18.96 2.72
C ASN A 82 19.58 19.89 3.61
N GLU A 83 20.46 19.32 4.44
CA GLU A 83 21.37 20.10 5.33
C GLU A 83 22.37 20.98 4.58
N LEU A 84 22.63 20.70 3.31
CA LEU A 84 23.51 21.49 2.44
C LEU A 84 22.79 22.60 1.69
N GLY A 85 21.46 22.68 1.80
CA GLY A 85 20.64 23.65 1.12
C GLY A 85 20.14 23.20 -0.27
N ASP A 86 20.45 21.97 -0.69
CA ASP A 86 20.00 21.45 -1.97
C ASP A 86 18.57 20.97 -1.90
N THR A 87 17.83 21.15 -2.99
CA THR A 87 16.50 20.56 -3.17
C THR A 87 16.63 19.08 -3.50
N VAL A 88 16.01 18.25 -2.69
CA VAL A 88 16.01 16.78 -2.83
C VAL A 88 14.60 16.22 -2.83
N LEU A 89 14.39 15.14 -3.56
CA LEU A 89 13.13 14.40 -3.53
C LEU A 89 13.24 13.25 -2.53
N ILE A 90 12.29 13.17 -1.62
CA ILE A 90 12.18 12.07 -0.65
C ILE A 90 10.78 11.48 -0.77
N THR A 91 10.70 10.17 -0.89
CA THR A 91 9.45 9.44 -1.04
C THR A 91 9.09 8.71 0.24
N VAL A 92 7.86 8.87 0.71
CA VAL A 92 7.27 8.02 1.74
C VAL A 92 6.41 6.98 1.04
N VAL A 93 6.79 5.73 1.18
CA VAL A 93 6.07 4.59 0.61
C VAL A 93 5.16 4.00 1.68
N CYS A 94 3.89 3.86 1.37
CA CYS A 94 2.88 3.25 2.23
C CYS A 94 2.42 1.93 1.61
N GLU A 95 2.83 0.82 2.19
CA GLU A 95 2.38 -0.52 1.82
C GLU A 95 1.20 -0.92 2.70
N ILE A 96 0.04 -1.16 2.10
CA ILE A 96 -1.24 -1.41 2.81
C ILE A 96 -1.63 -2.87 2.59
N MET A 97 -0.95 -3.80 3.28
CA MET A 97 -1.01 -5.24 3.03
C MET A 97 -1.27 -6.06 4.30
N GLY A 98 -2.25 -5.67 5.12
CA GLY A 98 -2.59 -6.38 6.34
C GLY A 98 -1.39 -6.45 7.30
N MET A 99 -1.01 -7.63 7.73
CA MET A 99 0.13 -7.84 8.64
C MET A 99 1.48 -7.41 8.06
N TYR A 100 1.63 -7.38 6.75
CA TYR A 100 2.84 -6.95 6.04
C TYR A 100 2.86 -5.45 5.74
N SER A 101 1.87 -4.70 6.23
CA SER A 101 1.82 -3.24 6.02
C SER A 101 3.02 -2.56 6.64
N ASN A 102 3.55 -1.57 5.92
CA ASN A 102 4.74 -0.82 6.32
C ASN A 102 4.69 0.63 5.84
N ILE A 103 5.48 1.48 6.45
CA ILE A 103 5.74 2.85 6.00
C ILE A 103 7.26 3.00 5.90
N ILE A 104 7.74 3.31 4.70
CA ILE A 104 9.16 3.30 4.35
C ILE A 104 9.53 4.68 3.81
N ILE A 105 10.66 5.23 4.22
CA ILE A 105 11.20 6.47 3.66
C ILE A 105 12.38 6.15 2.74
N VAL A 106 12.34 6.70 1.53
CA VAL A 106 13.26 6.38 0.44
C VAL A 106 13.84 7.67 -0.12
N ASP A 107 15.12 7.68 -0.45
CA ASP A 107 15.79 8.83 -1.07
C ASP A 107 15.56 8.89 -2.60
N SER A 108 16.08 9.93 -3.24
CA SER A 108 15.99 10.15 -4.68
C SER A 108 16.68 9.07 -5.53
N ASN A 109 17.56 8.28 -4.95
CA ASN A 109 18.23 7.17 -5.61
C ASN A 109 17.49 5.85 -5.45
N GLY A 110 16.35 5.84 -4.77
CA GLY A 110 15.58 4.64 -4.46
C GLY A 110 16.18 3.81 -3.31
N VAL A 111 17.03 4.42 -2.47
CA VAL A 111 17.64 3.75 -1.31
C VAL A 111 16.79 4.02 -0.06
N ILE A 112 16.51 2.98 0.69
CA ILE A 112 15.77 3.06 1.95
C ILE A 112 16.60 3.85 2.97
N ILE A 113 16.03 4.94 3.46
CA ILE A 113 16.59 5.70 4.58
C ILE A 113 16.26 5.01 5.90
N ASP A 114 14.99 4.65 6.11
CA ASP A 114 14.50 3.81 7.21
C ASP A 114 13.05 3.37 6.95
N SER A 115 12.51 2.59 7.88
CA SER A 115 11.12 2.10 7.82
C SER A 115 10.51 2.00 9.21
N LEU A 116 9.17 2.03 9.26
CA LEU A 116 8.41 1.83 10.49
C LEU A 116 8.62 0.42 11.05
N LYS A 117 8.67 -0.57 10.14
CA LYS A 117 8.95 -1.98 10.45
C LYS A 117 10.13 -2.42 9.59
N ARG A 118 11.26 -2.73 10.23
CA ARG A 118 12.42 -3.31 9.54
C ARG A 118 12.18 -4.79 9.31
N VAL A 119 12.52 -5.26 8.12
CA VAL A 119 12.39 -6.68 7.73
C VAL A 119 13.76 -7.18 7.33
N ASP A 120 14.31 -8.07 8.12
CA ASP A 120 15.62 -8.69 7.90
C ASP A 120 15.50 -10.15 7.40
N LEU A 121 16.65 -10.80 7.20
CA LEU A 121 16.71 -12.19 6.71
C LEU A 121 16.06 -13.21 7.64
N THR A 122 15.89 -12.89 8.93
CA THR A 122 15.22 -13.79 9.89
C THR A 122 13.70 -13.72 9.76
N MET A 123 13.18 -12.59 9.28
CA MET A 123 11.74 -12.34 9.10
C MET A 123 11.26 -12.68 7.68
N SER A 124 12.11 -12.49 6.67
CA SER A 124 11.79 -12.79 5.27
C SER A 124 13.04 -13.18 4.51
N SER A 125 12.97 -14.30 3.80
CA SER A 125 14.01 -14.73 2.84
C SER A 125 13.83 -14.10 1.45
N ARG A 126 12.69 -13.46 1.19
CA ARG A 126 12.31 -12.97 -0.14
C ARG A 126 12.62 -11.50 -0.34
N ARG A 127 12.36 -10.67 0.67
CA ARG A 127 12.46 -9.21 0.55
C ARG A 127 12.94 -8.60 1.87
N LEU A 128 13.94 -7.76 1.77
CA LEU A 128 14.47 -7.01 2.91
C LEU A 128 13.93 -5.58 2.91
N VAL A 129 13.68 -5.03 4.10
CA VAL A 129 13.35 -3.62 4.30
C VAL A 129 14.25 -3.08 5.41
N LEU A 130 15.45 -2.67 5.03
CA LEU A 130 16.50 -2.19 5.93
C LEU A 130 17.11 -0.88 5.40
N PRO A 131 17.65 -0.03 6.27
CA PRO A 131 18.39 1.15 5.84
C PRO A 131 19.57 0.80 4.90
N ASN A 132 19.84 1.68 3.96
CA ASN A 132 20.94 1.63 2.99
C ASN A 132 20.85 0.52 1.92
N ILE A 133 19.70 -0.13 1.77
CA ILE A 133 19.45 -1.02 0.63
C ILE A 133 18.44 -0.38 -0.34
N LYS A 134 18.43 -0.83 -1.58
CA LYS A 134 17.44 -0.41 -2.57
C LYS A 134 16.04 -0.83 -2.12
N TYR A 135 15.07 0.08 -2.30
CA TYR A 135 13.68 -0.27 -2.16
C TYR A 135 13.26 -1.14 -3.35
N GLU A 136 12.67 -2.25 -3.04
CA GLU A 136 12.04 -3.14 -4.01
C GLU A 136 10.53 -3.20 -3.72
N LEU A 137 9.72 -3.24 -4.77
CA LEU A 137 8.28 -3.45 -4.62
C LEU A 137 8.01 -4.81 -3.97
N PRO A 138 6.91 -4.95 -3.23
CA PRO A 138 6.40 -6.27 -2.87
C PRO A 138 6.27 -7.16 -4.09
N GLU A 139 6.46 -8.47 -3.89
CA GLU A 139 6.38 -9.45 -4.97
C GLU A 139 5.03 -9.33 -5.70
N ALA A 140 5.10 -9.11 -7.00
CA ALA A 140 3.91 -9.05 -7.84
C ALA A 140 3.21 -10.41 -7.84
N GLN A 141 1.89 -10.39 -7.68
CA GLN A 141 1.08 -11.60 -7.87
C GLN A 141 0.87 -11.83 -9.37
N ASP A 142 0.85 -13.10 -9.79
CA ASP A 142 0.49 -13.46 -11.17
C ASP A 142 -1.04 -13.27 -11.38
N LYS A 143 -1.44 -12.00 -11.50
CA LYS A 143 -2.84 -11.57 -11.69
C LYS A 143 -2.92 -10.51 -12.76
N LEU A 144 -4.05 -10.46 -13.45
CA LEU A 144 -4.32 -9.48 -14.49
C LEU A 144 -4.97 -8.22 -13.88
N SER A 145 -4.49 -7.07 -14.31
CA SER A 145 -5.11 -5.78 -13.97
C SER A 145 -6.31 -5.54 -14.88
N ILE A 146 -7.45 -5.18 -14.29
CA ILE A 146 -8.66 -4.78 -15.05
C ILE A 146 -8.47 -3.45 -15.82
N LEU A 147 -7.39 -2.72 -15.55
CA LEU A 147 -7.08 -1.47 -16.24
C LEU A 147 -6.35 -1.70 -17.56
N ASP A 148 -5.64 -2.84 -17.69
CA ASP A 148 -4.72 -3.11 -18.79
C ASP A 148 -5.11 -4.33 -19.63
N HIS A 149 -6.09 -5.14 -19.16
CA HIS A 149 -6.51 -6.36 -19.81
C HIS A 149 -8.01 -6.35 -20.11
N SER A 150 -8.39 -7.00 -21.22
CA SER A 150 -9.79 -7.14 -21.60
C SER A 150 -10.55 -8.16 -20.74
N ALA A 151 -11.86 -8.13 -20.82
CA ALA A 151 -12.71 -9.11 -20.12
C ALA A 151 -12.45 -10.54 -20.61
N GLU A 152 -12.17 -10.69 -21.92
CA GLU A 152 -11.87 -11.97 -22.57
C GLU A 152 -10.56 -12.57 -22.03
N GLU A 153 -9.48 -11.76 -21.92
CA GLU A 153 -8.19 -12.20 -21.37
C GLU A 153 -8.32 -12.61 -19.89
N ILE A 154 -9.14 -11.88 -19.13
CA ILE A 154 -9.42 -12.21 -17.73
C ILE A 154 -10.22 -13.50 -17.64
N ALA A 155 -11.23 -13.68 -18.51
CA ALA A 155 -12.01 -14.89 -18.57
C ALA A 155 -11.14 -16.11 -18.92
N GLU A 156 -10.31 -16.01 -19.95
CA GLU A 156 -9.36 -17.07 -20.33
C GLU A 156 -8.48 -17.49 -19.15
N LYS A 157 -7.84 -16.52 -18.46
CA LYS A 157 -7.04 -16.83 -17.27
C LYS A 157 -7.85 -17.45 -16.13
N THR A 158 -9.12 -17.11 -16.03
CA THR A 158 -10.02 -17.65 -15.00
C THR A 158 -10.37 -19.12 -15.27
N VAL A 159 -10.50 -19.51 -16.53
CA VAL A 159 -10.82 -20.90 -16.97
C VAL A 159 -9.64 -21.85 -16.76
N ASP A 160 -8.40 -21.35 -16.80
CA ASP A 160 -7.19 -22.16 -16.60
C ASP A 160 -7.08 -22.76 -15.19
N PHE A 161 -7.94 -22.35 -14.27
CA PHE A 161 -7.99 -22.94 -12.94
C PHE A 161 -8.82 -24.23 -12.91
N ASP A 162 -8.54 -25.08 -11.90
CA ASP A 162 -9.24 -26.34 -11.68
C ASP A 162 -10.77 -26.16 -11.69
N GLY A 163 -11.46 -27.00 -12.48
CA GLY A 163 -12.92 -26.97 -12.63
C GLY A 163 -13.71 -27.19 -11.33
N GLU A 164 -13.11 -27.75 -10.29
CA GLU A 164 -13.71 -27.87 -8.97
C GLU A 164 -13.69 -26.52 -8.18
N MET A 165 -12.93 -25.53 -8.66
CA MET A 165 -12.85 -24.23 -8.02
C MET A 165 -14.12 -23.42 -8.26
N THR A 166 -14.61 -22.73 -7.22
CA THR A 166 -15.73 -21.80 -7.36
C THR A 166 -15.29 -20.54 -8.11
N LEU A 167 -16.21 -19.95 -8.86
CA LEU A 167 -15.95 -18.76 -9.67
C LEU A 167 -15.36 -17.60 -8.85
N ASN A 168 -15.89 -17.35 -7.64
CA ASN A 168 -15.34 -16.30 -6.77
C ASN A 168 -13.87 -16.51 -6.41
N LYS A 169 -13.44 -17.76 -6.21
CA LYS A 169 -12.04 -18.09 -5.91
C LYS A 169 -11.14 -17.96 -7.15
N ALA A 170 -11.65 -18.37 -8.31
CA ALA A 170 -10.95 -18.23 -9.57
C ALA A 170 -10.73 -16.75 -9.92
N LEU A 171 -11.77 -15.93 -9.84
CA LEU A 171 -11.68 -14.47 -10.01
C LEU A 171 -10.70 -13.82 -9.04
N LEU A 172 -10.73 -14.23 -7.76
CA LEU A 172 -9.79 -13.69 -6.76
C LEU A 172 -8.33 -14.06 -7.07
N LYS A 173 -8.08 -15.19 -7.71
CA LYS A 173 -6.75 -15.59 -8.17
C LYS A 173 -6.35 -14.93 -9.48
N ALA A 174 -7.29 -14.70 -10.39
CA ALA A 174 -7.01 -14.16 -11.71
C ALA A 174 -6.83 -12.63 -11.72
N ILE A 175 -7.58 -11.91 -10.89
CA ILE A 175 -7.71 -10.44 -10.99
C ILE A 175 -6.96 -9.73 -9.86
N GLN A 176 -6.19 -8.72 -10.24
CA GLN A 176 -5.50 -7.84 -9.30
C GLN A 176 -6.46 -6.77 -8.75
N GLY A 177 -6.33 -6.43 -7.48
CA GLY A 177 -7.04 -5.30 -6.87
C GLY A 177 -8.49 -5.57 -6.48
N VAL A 178 -9.05 -6.75 -6.76
CA VAL A 178 -10.41 -7.14 -6.34
C VAL A 178 -10.42 -7.73 -4.93
N SER A 179 -11.53 -7.50 -4.23
CA SER A 179 -11.74 -8.07 -2.90
C SER A 179 -12.55 -9.38 -2.97
N PRO A 180 -12.46 -10.25 -1.94
CA PRO A 180 -13.31 -11.44 -1.86
C PRO A 180 -14.82 -11.12 -1.89
N LEU A 181 -15.20 -9.91 -1.41
CA LEU A 181 -16.60 -9.48 -1.45
C LEU A 181 -17.06 -9.22 -2.89
N VAL A 182 -16.26 -8.51 -3.68
CA VAL A 182 -16.56 -8.24 -5.09
C VAL A 182 -16.63 -9.55 -5.88
N CYS A 183 -15.68 -10.47 -5.67
CA CYS A 183 -15.69 -11.76 -6.37
C CYS A 183 -16.94 -12.60 -6.04
N ARG A 184 -17.40 -12.56 -4.78
CA ARG A 184 -18.65 -13.24 -4.40
C ARG A 184 -19.88 -12.59 -5.03
N GLU A 185 -19.90 -11.26 -5.14
CA GLU A 185 -20.99 -10.54 -5.80
C GLU A 185 -21.06 -10.91 -7.30
N LEU A 186 -19.90 -10.96 -7.98
CA LEU A 186 -19.85 -11.38 -9.38
C LEU A 186 -20.34 -12.83 -9.55
N GLU A 187 -19.92 -13.75 -8.69
CA GLU A 187 -20.41 -15.14 -8.69
C GLU A 187 -21.93 -15.18 -8.49
N TYR A 188 -22.45 -14.40 -7.55
CA TYR A 188 -23.88 -14.32 -7.27
C TYR A 188 -24.68 -13.84 -8.50
N GLN A 189 -24.18 -12.83 -9.19
CA GLN A 189 -24.84 -12.29 -10.39
C GLN A 189 -24.83 -13.29 -11.55
N VAL A 190 -23.75 -14.03 -11.76
CA VAL A 190 -23.65 -15.07 -12.80
C VAL A 190 -24.49 -16.30 -12.46
N GLY A 191 -24.52 -16.70 -11.20
CA GLY A 191 -25.20 -17.91 -10.73
C GLY A 191 -26.63 -17.75 -10.26
N ASP A 192 -27.28 -16.60 -10.50
CA ASP A 192 -28.62 -16.28 -10.01
C ASP A 192 -28.78 -16.57 -8.50
N GLY A 193 -27.76 -16.25 -7.71
CA GLY A 193 -27.76 -16.45 -6.27
C GLY A 193 -27.29 -17.84 -5.80
N THR A 194 -26.78 -18.67 -6.69
CA THR A 194 -26.18 -19.97 -6.35
C THR A 194 -24.68 -19.96 -6.52
N THR A 195 -23.97 -20.86 -5.82
CA THR A 195 -22.54 -21.04 -6.01
C THR A 195 -22.26 -21.60 -7.40
N THR A 196 -21.40 -20.93 -8.16
CA THR A 196 -21.03 -21.31 -9.53
C THR A 196 -19.63 -21.92 -9.53
N HIS A 197 -19.52 -23.14 -10.08
CA HIS A 197 -18.23 -23.78 -10.34
C HIS A 197 -17.74 -23.40 -11.75
N MET A 198 -16.41 -23.44 -11.95
CA MET A 198 -15.79 -23.00 -13.21
C MET A 198 -16.21 -23.84 -14.43
N ASP A 199 -16.52 -25.12 -14.24
CA ASP A 199 -17.04 -26.03 -15.27
C ASP A 199 -18.46 -25.68 -15.78
N ARG A 200 -19.18 -24.82 -15.03
CA ARG A 200 -20.54 -24.37 -15.31
C ARG A 200 -20.64 -22.86 -15.59
N ALA A 201 -19.55 -22.15 -15.51
CA ALA A 201 -19.54 -20.74 -15.86
C ALA A 201 -19.71 -20.59 -17.38
N HIS A 202 -20.85 -20.09 -17.83
CA HIS A 202 -21.06 -19.71 -19.23
C HIS A 202 -20.48 -18.33 -19.44
N TYR A 203 -19.68 -18.19 -20.48
CA TYR A 203 -19.07 -16.94 -20.93
C TYR A 203 -19.97 -16.18 -21.86
#